data_a8188d1c5556930fc435ac9a0bec8ef6
#
_entry.id   a8188d1c5556930fc435ac9a0bec8ef6
#
_cell.length_a   1.000
_cell.length_b   1.000
_cell.length_c   1.000
_cell.angle_alpha   90.00
_cell.angle_beta   90.00
_cell.angle_gamma   90.00
#
_symmetry.space_group_name_H-M   'P 1'
#
loop_
_entity.id
_entity.type
_entity.pdbx_description
1 polymer ?
#
loop_
_entity_poly.entity_id
_entity_poly.type
_entity_poly.pdbx_seq_one_letter_code
_entity_poly.pdbx_strand_id
1 'polypeptide(L)'
;MKYVYHGSHIPNLKVIKRNESTHMKEWVYGTYSKVVAIIFSSPMHSDLYYFLSGNGKTTKITLVERKKGMFRKIFNTSGSIYTLSSKNFAEGQTGWSAEVVSNYDEKVLKEEFIPNLYDELIKVAKGGDVNLYLYPNRPD
;
A
#
# COMPACT_ATOMS: atom_id res chain seq x y z
N MET A 1 1.43 20.63 -4.22
CA MET A 1 2.22 19.57 -4.87
C MET A 1 1.65 18.21 -4.49
N LYS A 2 1.46 17.35 -5.45
CA LYS A 2 1.06 15.98 -5.20
C LYS A 2 2.27 15.09 -4.89
N TYR A 3 2.07 14.15 -3.98
CA TYR A 3 3.07 13.15 -3.66
C TYR A 3 2.53 11.76 -3.94
N VAL A 4 3.45 10.85 -4.24
CA VAL A 4 3.18 9.43 -4.37
C VAL A 4 3.79 8.72 -3.17
N TYR A 5 3.11 7.71 -2.68
CA TYR A 5 3.57 6.89 -1.56
C TYR A 5 3.96 5.51 -2.06
N HIS A 6 5.07 4.99 -1.53
CA HIS A 6 5.56 3.65 -1.82
C HIS A 6 5.78 2.93 -0.51
N GLY A 7 5.11 1.81 -0.31
CA GLY A 7 5.27 0.98 0.89
C GLY A 7 6.33 -0.09 0.69
N SER A 8 7.20 -0.27 1.68
CA SER A 8 8.23 -1.30 1.65
C SER A 8 8.51 -1.80 3.07
N HIS A 9 8.87 -3.07 3.19
CA HIS A 9 9.30 -3.61 4.49
C HIS A 9 10.77 -3.27 4.79
N ILE A 10 11.50 -2.69 3.82
CA ILE A 10 12.91 -2.34 3.95
C ILE A 10 13.04 -0.89 4.39
N PRO A 11 13.64 -0.60 5.56
CA PRO A 11 13.83 0.78 6.01
C PRO A 11 15.08 1.41 5.41
N ASN A 12 15.18 2.73 5.54
CA ASN A 12 16.36 3.53 5.22
C ASN A 12 16.75 3.56 3.73
N LEU A 13 15.79 3.34 2.83
CA LEU A 13 16.03 3.49 1.40
C LEU A 13 16.12 4.97 1.04
N LYS A 14 17.11 5.32 0.22
CA LYS A 14 17.29 6.68 -0.30
C LYS A 14 16.76 6.83 -1.70
N VAL A 15 16.66 5.73 -2.42
CA VAL A 15 16.14 5.63 -3.79
C VAL A 15 15.27 4.39 -3.87
N ILE A 16 14.10 4.52 -4.48
CA ILE A 16 13.27 3.38 -4.81
C ILE A 16 13.59 2.98 -6.23
N LYS A 17 14.13 1.78 -6.38
CA LYS A 17 14.56 1.29 -7.69
C LYS A 17 13.42 0.60 -8.43
N ARG A 18 13.46 0.70 -9.75
CA ARG A 18 12.52 -0.01 -10.62
C ARG A 18 12.64 -1.51 -10.39
N ASN A 19 11.50 -2.18 -10.38
CA ASN A 19 11.44 -3.63 -10.30
C ASN A 19 10.68 -4.20 -11.48
N GLU A 20 11.13 -5.33 -12.00
CA GLU A 20 10.35 -6.10 -12.95
C GLU A 20 9.11 -6.63 -12.24
N SER A 21 7.95 -6.53 -12.90
CA SER A 21 6.67 -6.87 -12.29
C SER A 21 5.95 -7.93 -13.11
N THR A 22 4.77 -8.32 -12.64
CA THR A 22 3.86 -9.19 -13.37
C THR A 22 3.42 -8.61 -14.72
N HIS A 23 3.61 -7.30 -14.93
CA HIS A 23 3.30 -6.61 -16.19
C HIS A 23 4.48 -6.64 -17.18
N MET A 24 5.56 -7.32 -16.86
CA MET A 24 6.77 -7.42 -17.70
C MET A 24 7.44 -6.06 -17.96
N LYS A 25 7.24 -5.10 -17.05
CA LYS A 25 7.83 -3.76 -17.12
C LYS A 25 8.66 -3.51 -15.88
N GLU A 26 9.74 -2.75 -16.06
CA GLU A 26 10.53 -2.26 -14.93
C GLU A 26 9.95 -0.93 -14.47
N TRP A 27 9.16 -0.99 -13.40
CA TRP A 27 8.48 0.17 -12.84
C TRP A 27 8.79 0.34 -11.36
N VAL A 28 8.72 1.60 -10.90
CA VAL A 28 8.48 1.89 -9.50
C VAL A 28 6.96 1.99 -9.32
N TYR A 29 6.41 1.21 -8.41
CA TYR A 29 4.98 1.24 -8.10
C TYR A 29 4.74 2.17 -6.93
N GLY A 30 3.66 2.92 -7.01
CA GLY A 30 3.24 3.80 -5.95
C GLY A 30 1.74 4.02 -5.97
N THR A 31 1.27 4.84 -5.05
CA THR A 31 -0.15 5.15 -4.91
C THR A 31 -0.30 6.55 -4.31
N TYR A 32 -1.41 7.20 -4.63
CA TYR A 32 -1.78 8.45 -3.95
C TYR A 32 -2.42 8.20 -2.58
N SER A 33 -2.79 6.96 -2.28
CA SER A 33 -3.40 6.58 -1.01
C SER A 33 -2.34 6.07 -0.03
N LYS A 34 -2.15 6.79 1.06
CA LYS A 34 -1.23 6.35 2.12
C LYS A 34 -1.67 5.02 2.74
N VAL A 35 -2.98 4.78 2.85
CA VAL A 35 -3.52 3.52 3.37
C VAL A 35 -3.08 2.35 2.48
N VAL A 36 -3.16 2.49 1.17
CA VAL A 36 -2.71 1.46 0.23
C VAL A 36 -1.22 1.19 0.39
N ALA A 37 -0.42 2.25 0.57
CA ALA A 37 1.02 2.09 0.80
C ALA A 37 1.30 1.34 2.10
N ILE A 38 0.54 1.59 3.16
CA ILE A 38 0.66 0.85 4.43
C ILE A 38 0.40 -0.63 4.20
N ILE A 39 -0.66 -0.97 3.48
CA ILE A 39 -1.02 -2.37 3.19
C ILE A 39 0.11 -3.06 2.42
N PHE A 40 0.67 -2.39 1.41
CA PHE A 40 1.72 -2.97 0.57
C PHE A 40 3.11 -2.95 1.21
N SER A 41 3.29 -2.32 2.36
CA SER A 41 4.58 -2.36 3.05
C SER A 41 4.84 -3.69 3.76
N SER A 42 3.83 -4.53 3.96
CA SER A 42 4.05 -5.91 4.41
C SER A 42 4.69 -6.73 3.29
N PRO A 43 5.65 -7.63 3.62
CA PRO A 43 6.22 -8.52 2.61
C PRO A 43 5.27 -9.65 2.20
N MET A 44 4.15 -9.84 2.89
CA MET A 44 3.20 -10.92 2.62
C MET A 44 1.94 -10.40 1.94
N HIS A 45 1.76 -10.75 0.69
CA HIS A 45 0.56 -10.39 -0.08
C HIS A 45 -0.03 -11.62 -0.73
N SER A 46 -1.35 -11.79 -0.63
CA SER A 46 -2.03 -12.89 -1.31
C SER A 46 -3.53 -12.64 -1.30
N ASP A 47 -4.17 -12.89 -2.43
CA ASP A 47 -5.64 -12.87 -2.54
C ASP A 47 -6.29 -13.97 -1.69
N LEU A 48 -5.51 -14.95 -1.24
CA LEU A 48 -6.00 -16.01 -0.35
C LEU A 48 -6.21 -15.49 1.08
N TYR A 49 -5.53 -14.42 1.46
CA TYR A 49 -5.51 -13.91 2.83
C TYR A 49 -6.45 -12.75 3.06
N TYR A 50 -6.61 -11.89 2.04
CA TYR A 50 -7.49 -10.74 2.16
C TYR A 50 -8.05 -10.33 0.80
N PHE A 51 -9.13 -9.57 0.85
CA PHE A 51 -9.71 -8.90 -0.29
C PHE A 51 -9.56 -7.40 -0.11
N LEU A 52 -9.04 -6.73 -1.13
CA LEU A 52 -8.77 -5.30 -1.12
C LEU A 52 -9.56 -4.65 -2.26
N SER A 53 -10.32 -3.60 -1.95
CA SER A 53 -11.08 -2.85 -2.95
C SER A 53 -11.06 -1.36 -2.66
N GLY A 54 -11.54 -0.58 -3.64
CA GLY A 54 -11.54 0.86 -3.57
C GLY A 54 -10.28 1.45 -4.17
N ASN A 55 -10.27 2.77 -4.36
CA ASN A 55 -9.12 3.44 -4.98
C ASN A 55 -8.53 4.57 -4.12
N GLY A 56 -9.17 4.86 -2.98
CA GLY A 56 -8.71 5.93 -2.09
C GLY A 56 -9.02 7.35 -2.60
N LYS A 57 -9.72 7.47 -3.73
CA LYS A 57 -10.12 8.77 -4.31
C LYS A 57 -11.64 8.92 -4.28
N THR A 58 -12.33 8.17 -5.14
CA THR A 58 -13.80 8.20 -5.25
C THR A 58 -14.46 7.12 -4.43
N THR A 59 -13.75 6.05 -4.13
CA THR A 59 -14.21 4.97 -3.28
C THR A 59 -13.23 4.73 -2.16
N LYS A 60 -13.76 4.55 -0.96
CA LYS A 60 -12.94 4.30 0.23
C LYS A 60 -12.27 2.94 0.12
N ILE A 61 -11.04 2.83 0.60
CA ILE A 61 -10.34 1.56 0.65
C ILE A 61 -11.06 0.64 1.63
N THR A 62 -11.32 -0.59 1.20
CA THR A 62 -11.93 -1.64 2.01
C THR A 62 -11.02 -2.85 2.01
N LEU A 63 -10.71 -3.33 3.21
CA LEU A 63 -9.83 -4.48 3.42
C LEU A 63 -10.59 -5.53 4.24
N VAL A 64 -10.74 -6.71 3.66
CA VAL A 64 -11.53 -7.79 4.26
C VAL A 64 -10.63 -8.99 4.54
N GLU A 65 -10.59 -9.40 5.79
CA GLU A 65 -9.84 -10.61 6.20
C GLU A 65 -10.57 -11.86 5.73
N ARG A 66 -9.87 -12.72 5.01
CA ARG A 66 -10.46 -13.94 4.46
C ARG A 66 -10.36 -15.15 5.37
N LYS A 67 -9.38 -15.14 6.28
CA LYS A 67 -9.17 -16.23 7.24
C LYS A 67 -8.88 -15.63 8.61
N LYS A 68 -9.40 -16.26 9.64
CA LYS A 68 -9.21 -15.80 11.02
C LYS A 68 -7.73 -15.68 11.37
N GLY A 69 -7.33 -14.53 11.89
CA GLY A 69 -5.99 -14.27 12.35
C GLY A 69 -4.98 -13.90 11.27
N MET A 70 -5.38 -13.85 10.00
CA MET A 70 -4.46 -13.56 8.90
C MET A 70 -3.95 -12.13 8.93
N PHE A 71 -4.78 -11.14 9.32
CA PHE A 71 -4.32 -9.76 9.41
C PHE A 71 -3.20 -9.61 10.42
N ARG A 72 -3.34 -10.24 11.58
CA ARG A 72 -2.26 -10.21 12.57
C ARG A 72 -1.00 -10.87 12.03
N LYS A 73 -1.15 -11.99 11.33
CA LYS A 73 0.00 -12.69 10.75
C LYS A 73 0.72 -11.87 9.69
N ILE A 74 -0.05 -11.25 8.79
CA ILE A 74 0.50 -10.48 7.67
C ILE A 74 1.08 -9.15 8.14
N PHE A 75 0.38 -8.45 9.03
CA PHE A 75 0.69 -7.07 9.38
C PHE A 75 1.40 -6.92 10.73
N ASN A 76 1.69 -8.00 11.44
CA ASN A 76 2.46 -7.95 12.69
C ASN A 76 3.95 -7.82 12.38
N THR A 77 4.31 -6.74 11.73
CA THR A 77 5.67 -6.43 11.30
C THR A 77 5.79 -4.93 11.08
N SER A 78 7.03 -4.46 10.98
CA SER A 78 7.28 -3.06 10.64
C SER A 78 7.21 -2.85 9.12
N GLY A 79 7.08 -1.59 8.74
CA GLY A 79 7.16 -1.17 7.36
C GLY A 79 7.55 0.29 7.27
N SER A 80 7.91 0.74 6.08
CA SER A 80 8.22 2.15 5.82
C SER A 80 7.39 2.65 4.66
N ILE A 81 6.89 3.88 4.80
CA ILE A 81 6.17 4.57 3.76
C ILE A 81 7.07 5.67 3.23
N TYR A 82 7.43 5.55 1.96
CA TYR A 82 8.30 6.51 1.28
C TYR A 82 7.46 7.50 0.51
N THR A 83 7.73 8.79 0.72
CA THR A 83 7.10 9.86 -0.04
C THR A 83 7.99 10.20 -1.22
N LEU A 84 7.41 10.20 -2.42
CA LEU A 84 8.10 10.44 -3.68
C LEU A 84 7.42 11.60 -4.42
N SER A 85 8.16 12.25 -5.32
CA SER A 85 7.57 13.23 -6.23
C SER A 85 6.63 12.54 -7.21
N SER A 86 5.49 13.14 -7.50
CA SER A 86 4.53 12.60 -8.48
C SER A 86 4.93 12.86 -9.94
N LYS A 87 5.99 13.64 -10.17
CA LYS A 87 6.36 14.16 -11.49
C LYS A 87 6.43 13.10 -12.58
N ASN A 88 7.03 11.94 -12.28
CA ASN A 88 7.27 10.89 -13.26
C ASN A 88 6.24 9.76 -13.23
N PHE A 89 5.21 9.88 -12.37
CA PHE A 89 4.22 8.81 -12.20
C PHE A 89 3.05 9.00 -13.13
N ALA A 90 2.63 7.89 -13.76
CA ALA A 90 1.49 7.83 -14.66
C ALA A 90 0.38 6.95 -14.07
N GLU A 91 -0.86 7.40 -14.26
CA GLU A 91 -2.07 6.65 -13.90
C GLU A 91 -2.49 5.75 -15.05
N GLY A 92 -3.34 4.76 -14.74
CA GLY A 92 -4.00 3.95 -15.75
C GLY A 92 -3.13 2.94 -16.48
N GLN A 93 -1.90 2.70 -15.99
CA GLN A 93 -0.97 1.75 -16.62
C GLN A 93 -1.14 0.33 -16.11
N THR A 94 -1.81 0.16 -14.98
CA THR A 94 -2.17 -1.14 -14.41
C THR A 94 -3.69 -1.27 -14.37
N GLY A 95 -4.19 -2.44 -14.05
CA GLY A 95 -5.63 -2.66 -13.98
C GLY A 95 -6.32 -2.03 -12.76
N TRP A 96 -5.56 -1.40 -11.87
CA TRP A 96 -6.09 -0.84 -10.63
C TRP A 96 -5.85 0.67 -10.56
N SER A 97 -6.93 1.45 -10.42
CA SER A 97 -6.88 2.91 -10.44
C SER A 97 -6.19 3.51 -9.21
N ALA A 98 -6.00 2.75 -8.12
CA ALA A 98 -5.26 3.21 -6.96
C ALA A 98 -3.75 3.20 -7.18
N GLU A 99 -3.28 2.56 -8.23
CA GLU A 99 -1.86 2.34 -8.49
C GLU A 99 -1.33 3.25 -9.59
N VAL A 100 -0.15 3.82 -9.36
CA VAL A 100 0.58 4.64 -10.33
C VAL A 100 1.99 4.09 -10.48
N VAL A 101 2.61 4.35 -11.63
CA VAL A 101 3.92 3.78 -11.93
C VAL A 101 4.86 4.83 -12.52
N SER A 102 6.16 4.69 -12.22
CA SER A 102 7.23 5.48 -12.82
C SER A 102 8.17 4.57 -13.60
N ASN A 103 8.68 5.07 -14.74
CA ASN A 103 9.71 4.40 -15.53
C ASN A 103 11.12 4.69 -15.03
N TYR A 104 11.26 5.43 -13.93
CA TYR A 104 12.55 5.88 -13.41
C TYR A 104 12.75 5.40 -11.99
N ASP A 105 14.00 5.26 -11.57
CA ASP A 105 14.31 5.15 -10.15
C ASP A 105 13.94 6.47 -9.49
N GLU A 106 13.28 6.42 -8.33
CA GLU A 106 12.73 7.61 -7.68
C GLU A 106 13.47 7.94 -6.40
N LYS A 107 13.88 9.19 -6.26
CA LYS A 107 14.51 9.67 -5.04
C LYS A 107 13.49 9.78 -3.91
N VAL A 108 13.85 9.26 -2.74
CA VAL A 108 13.02 9.38 -1.54
C VAL A 108 13.10 10.81 -1.01
N LEU A 109 11.93 11.43 -0.83
CA LEU A 109 11.82 12.76 -0.23
C LEU A 109 11.66 12.66 1.29
N LYS A 110 10.93 11.64 1.77
CA LYS A 110 10.64 11.44 3.18
C LYS A 110 10.34 9.97 3.42
N GLU A 111 10.76 9.47 4.57
CA GLU A 111 10.39 8.14 5.05
C GLU A 111 9.61 8.24 6.35
N GLU A 112 8.51 7.51 6.44
CA GLU A 112 7.81 7.30 7.71
C GLU A 112 7.94 5.83 8.09
N PHE A 113 8.70 5.56 9.15
CA PHE A 113 8.83 4.21 9.67
C PHE A 113 7.64 3.87 10.56
N ILE A 114 7.01 2.72 10.32
CA ILE A 114 5.86 2.25 11.09
C ILE A 114 6.29 1.00 11.84
N PRO A 115 6.39 1.06 13.17
CA PRO A 115 6.87 -0.08 13.98
C PRO A 115 5.99 -1.31 13.88
N ASN A 116 4.67 -1.14 13.74
CA ASN A 116 3.72 -2.25 13.61
C ASN A 116 2.59 -1.85 12.67
N LEU A 117 2.53 -2.53 11.53
CA LEU A 117 1.54 -2.23 10.49
C LEU A 117 0.12 -2.55 10.95
N TYR A 118 -0.08 -3.60 11.72
CA TYR A 118 -1.41 -3.97 12.22
C TYR A 118 -1.98 -2.84 13.10
N ASP A 119 -1.19 -2.35 14.05
CA ASP A 119 -1.62 -1.26 14.92
C ASP A 119 -1.92 0.00 14.12
N GLU A 120 -1.11 0.30 13.10
CA GLU A 120 -1.35 1.46 12.24
C GLU A 120 -2.65 1.31 11.43
N LEU A 121 -2.92 0.12 10.89
CA LEU A 121 -4.17 -0.14 10.17
C LEU A 121 -5.39 0.01 11.07
N ILE A 122 -5.31 -0.48 12.30
CA ILE A 122 -6.41 -0.31 13.28
C ILE A 122 -6.62 1.18 13.57
N LYS A 123 -5.53 1.92 13.73
CA LYS A 123 -5.59 3.36 13.99
C LYS A 123 -6.25 4.12 12.84
N VAL A 124 -5.85 3.86 11.60
CA VAL A 124 -6.45 4.55 10.43
C VAL A 124 -7.89 4.11 10.19
N ALA A 125 -8.24 2.86 10.53
CA ALA A 125 -9.62 2.39 10.47
C ALA A 125 -10.51 3.12 11.47
N LYS A 126 -10.04 3.35 12.70
CA LYS A 126 -10.74 4.13 13.70
C LYS A 126 -10.92 5.59 13.28
N GLY A 127 -9.96 6.12 12.54
CA GLY A 127 -10.04 7.46 11.97
C GLY A 127 -10.94 7.58 10.76
N GLY A 128 -11.47 6.47 10.24
CA GLY A 128 -12.40 6.46 9.12
C GLY A 128 -11.76 6.42 7.74
N ASP A 129 -10.44 6.23 7.64
CA ASP A 129 -9.72 6.28 6.36
C ASP A 129 -9.73 4.94 5.61
N VAL A 130 -10.11 3.87 6.27
CA VAL A 130 -10.24 2.55 5.68
C VAL A 130 -11.37 1.78 6.35
N ASN A 131 -12.11 0.99 5.55
CA ASN A 131 -13.09 0.04 6.06
C ASN A 131 -12.38 -1.29 6.30
N LEU A 132 -12.26 -1.68 7.55
CA LEU A 132 -11.56 -2.89 7.95
C LEU A 132 -12.55 -3.91 8.50
N TYR A 133 -12.58 -5.09 7.88
CA TYR A 133 -13.46 -6.19 8.29
C TYR A 133 -12.63 -7.39 8.71
N LEU A 134 -12.71 -7.74 9.98
CA LEU A 134 -12.05 -8.93 10.51
C LEU A 134 -12.97 -10.14 10.34
N TYR A 135 -12.38 -11.27 9.95
CA TYR A 135 -13.13 -12.51 9.73
C TYR A 135 -13.98 -12.84 10.96
N PRO A 136 -15.26 -13.24 10.80
CA PRO A 136 -15.96 -13.53 9.54
C PRO A 136 -16.79 -12.35 9.00
N ASN A 137 -16.57 -11.13 9.50
CA ASN A 137 -17.34 -9.96 9.10
C ASN A 137 -17.02 -9.57 7.65
N ARG A 138 -18.04 -9.13 6.93
CA ARG A 138 -17.94 -8.72 5.54
C ARG A 138 -18.83 -7.51 5.28
N PRO A 139 -18.47 -6.69 4.26
CA PRO A 139 -19.40 -5.67 3.79
C PRO A 139 -20.61 -6.34 3.14
N ASP A 140 -21.76 -5.70 3.24
CA ASP A 140 -23.00 -6.18 2.62
C ASP A 140 -22.99 -6.04 1.10
#